data_51ac3b9f148a0d9a16d6fb88dace5833
#
_entry.id   51ac3b9f148a0d9a16d6fb88dace5833
#
_cell.length_a   1.000
_cell.length_b   1.000
_cell.length_c   1.000
_cell.angle_alpha   90.00
_cell.angle_beta   90.00
_cell.angle_gamma   90.00
#
_symmetry.space_group_name_H-M   'P 1'
#
loop_
_entity.id
_entity.type
_entity.pdbx_description
1 polymer ?
#
loop_
_entity_poly.entity_id
_entity_poly.type
_entity_poly.pdbx_seq_one_letter_code
_entity_poly.pdbx_strand_id
1 'polypeptide(L)'
;MKKLIAFILCAVTVVFLAGCIKNEPVEKTPEEKTEIGGEPVSFDDTDEYLVENGNSKYKIAIGEDATKTEKYAAEELQYFIEKSTAVKLPIVTDEEVSHDNNARYLSVGENKLLAAETDIEINYDELGQNGVTVNTKGNCVYMAGATETGTLFSVYRFLHYQVGYNAYAYDCVEVDYYHSCKLKNFDYKYVPSLGLTTAEDAELSGEGKVKEAFRMYVYASKNGGYDMNGNLYNGLWCHTMPYIVTQTLDQPRIEAAEKAEKEAKLGQIKDLLCETYGYEQTENGALVPGENADETGYVDFMRGFDKACETLFSSIKSDKDDIDSEVLGLYRYELDRKGNIVPQYVRKTEKNDKGEDVPVIENGNYVYETDGDGNPLLKTDGDGKPFSDVTGFENYEKGWNAAYENGTYHVGSVWQENVKSIRLWNNKQVCYSKPEAVELAAETLTSKYINVANGPYLMLGVTDGVGSCDCDECKAAELKYGGASGVQMRFMNAVAEKVEAYMAENNIKKNIVLVAFAYYSYREPPVTLENGKYVAVDESVIPKSDGQVKVGVMYTPIEACYTHPITDDGETCDKNAIIAEEMKGWAAITDNLMMYSYGTNFQAYKY
;
A
#
# COMPACT_ATOMS: atom_id res chain seq x y z
N MET A 1 -30.67 52.62 -12.90
CA MET A 1 -30.51 51.26 -12.32
C MET A 1 -29.09 50.92 -11.93
N LYS A 2 -28.05 51.17 -12.75
CA LYS A 2 -26.62 50.81 -12.40
C LYS A 2 -26.04 51.61 -11.20
N LYS A 3 -26.48 52.82 -10.91
CA LYS A 3 -26.00 53.62 -9.76
C LYS A 3 -26.70 53.25 -8.44
N LEU A 4 -27.88 52.64 -8.47
CA LEU A 4 -28.58 52.20 -7.27
C LEU A 4 -28.04 50.87 -6.75
N ILE A 5 -27.58 49.99 -7.64
CA ILE A 5 -26.96 48.69 -7.28
C ILE A 5 -25.59 48.89 -6.63
N ALA A 6 -24.81 49.88 -7.08
CA ALA A 6 -23.53 50.22 -6.47
C ALA A 6 -23.64 50.75 -5.03
N PHE A 7 -24.74 51.47 -4.73
CA PHE A 7 -24.98 52.03 -3.39
C PHE A 7 -25.45 50.97 -2.40
N ILE A 8 -26.20 49.97 -2.86
CA ILE A 8 -26.66 48.85 -2.04
C ILE A 8 -25.48 47.88 -1.73
N LEU A 9 -24.59 47.64 -2.69
CA LEU A 9 -23.38 46.83 -2.42
C LEU A 9 -22.39 47.52 -1.45
N CYS A 10 -22.21 48.85 -1.52
CA CYS A 10 -21.40 49.58 -0.56
C CYS A 10 -22.01 49.61 0.84
N ALA A 11 -23.35 49.70 0.95
CA ALA A 11 -24.03 49.68 2.25
C ALA A 11 -23.98 48.31 2.95
N VAL A 12 -24.02 47.21 2.18
CA VAL A 12 -23.90 45.85 2.71
C VAL A 12 -22.45 45.57 3.15
N THR A 13 -21.46 46.08 2.42
CA THR A 13 -20.03 45.88 2.80
C THR A 13 -19.63 46.67 4.05
N VAL A 14 -20.25 47.85 4.27
CA VAL A 14 -19.97 48.65 5.48
C VAL A 14 -20.68 48.07 6.71
N VAL A 15 -21.83 47.42 6.57
CA VAL A 15 -22.50 46.75 7.68
C VAL A 15 -21.75 45.48 8.11
N PHE A 16 -21.06 44.77 7.19
CA PHE A 16 -20.20 43.62 7.53
C PHE A 16 -18.87 44.05 8.18
N LEU A 17 -18.36 45.23 7.90
CA LEU A 17 -17.12 45.74 8.51
C LEU A 17 -17.34 46.41 9.87
N ALA A 18 -18.59 46.82 10.20
CA ALA A 18 -18.91 47.40 11.51
C ALA A 18 -19.30 46.36 12.58
N GLY A 19 -19.44 45.07 12.18
CA GLY A 19 -19.74 43.98 13.09
C GLY A 19 -18.49 43.31 13.73
N CYS A 20 -17.27 43.70 13.34
CA CYS A 20 -16.05 43.07 13.78
C CYS A 20 -15.21 43.86 14.79
N ILE A 21 -15.77 44.86 15.50
CA ILE A 21 -15.02 45.54 16.58
C ILE A 21 -15.95 45.73 17.79
N LYS A 22 -16.11 44.67 18.55
CA LYS A 22 -16.21 44.68 20.01
C LYS A 22 -15.58 43.40 20.53
N ASN A 23 -14.25 43.43 20.65
CA ASN A 23 -13.56 42.51 21.54
C ASN A 23 -13.78 43.02 22.96
N GLU A 24 -14.82 42.57 23.62
CA GLU A 24 -14.73 42.41 25.07
C GLU A 24 -13.82 41.22 25.31
N PRO A 25 -12.87 41.28 26.27
CA PRO A 25 -12.07 40.12 26.62
C PRO A 25 -13.07 39.07 27.11
N VAL A 26 -13.24 38.01 26.31
CA VAL A 26 -13.87 36.77 26.79
C VAL A 26 -12.92 36.28 27.89
N GLU A 27 -13.37 36.41 29.16
CA GLU A 27 -12.76 35.63 30.24
C GLU A 27 -12.79 34.17 29.74
N LYS A 28 -11.61 33.64 29.37
CA LYS A 28 -11.46 32.23 29.10
C LYS A 28 -11.73 31.53 30.42
N THR A 29 -12.94 31.01 30.58
CA THR A 29 -13.12 29.86 31.48
C THR A 29 -12.06 28.85 31.12
N PRO A 30 -11.33 28.27 32.08
CA PRO A 30 -10.38 27.21 31.81
C PRO A 30 -11.12 26.17 30.96
N GLU A 31 -10.67 25.93 29.73
CA GLU A 31 -11.19 24.83 28.94
C GLU A 31 -10.94 23.57 29.77
N GLU A 32 -12.01 22.91 30.18
CA GLU A 32 -11.93 21.59 30.75
C GLU A 32 -11.17 20.72 29.74
N LYS A 33 -9.95 20.32 30.12
CA LYS A 33 -9.13 19.43 29.30
C LYS A 33 -9.77 18.05 29.36
N THR A 34 -10.64 17.72 28.43
CA THR A 34 -11.15 16.37 28.24
C THR A 34 -10.15 15.56 27.44
N GLU A 35 -9.74 14.41 27.95
CA GLU A 35 -9.12 13.39 27.10
C GLU A 35 -10.15 12.93 26.06
N ILE A 36 -9.73 12.72 24.80
CA ILE A 36 -10.62 12.25 23.75
C ILE A 36 -11.20 10.91 24.19
N GLY A 37 -12.49 10.90 24.54
CA GLY A 37 -13.25 9.71 24.96
C GLY A 37 -13.32 9.43 26.47
N GLY A 38 -12.83 10.32 27.35
CA GLY A 38 -12.85 10.13 28.81
C GLY A 38 -13.36 11.34 29.59
N GLU A 39 -13.76 11.14 30.85
CA GLU A 39 -14.03 12.21 31.80
C GLU A 39 -12.74 13.03 32.07
N PRO A 40 -12.86 14.33 32.40
CA PRO A 40 -11.71 15.16 32.74
C PRO A 40 -10.94 14.55 33.91
N VAL A 41 -9.66 14.29 33.71
CA VAL A 41 -8.79 13.73 34.76
C VAL A 41 -8.09 14.88 35.47
N SER A 42 -8.28 14.99 36.78
CA SER A 42 -7.57 15.95 37.65
C SER A 42 -6.98 15.23 38.86
N PHE A 43 -5.87 15.73 39.36
CA PHE A 43 -5.18 15.17 40.52
C PHE A 43 -5.03 16.24 41.61
N ASP A 44 -5.36 15.86 42.83
CA ASP A 44 -5.13 16.73 43.99
C ASP A 44 -3.64 16.89 44.26
N ASP A 45 -3.26 18.02 44.80
CA ASP A 45 -1.89 18.26 45.28
C ASP A 45 -1.64 17.47 46.57
N THR A 46 -0.45 16.89 46.69
CA THR A 46 0.05 16.37 47.97
C THR A 46 0.56 17.51 48.84
N ASP A 47 1.01 17.18 50.08
CA ASP A 47 1.71 18.17 50.92
C ASP A 47 3.16 18.40 50.50
N GLU A 48 3.72 17.54 49.63
CA GLU A 48 5.10 17.64 49.16
C GLU A 48 5.22 18.59 47.97
N TYR A 49 6.35 19.27 47.90
CA TYR A 49 6.73 20.11 46.76
C TYR A 49 7.70 19.36 45.86
N LEU A 50 7.34 19.23 44.58
CA LEU A 50 8.28 18.78 43.55
C LEU A 50 9.42 19.81 43.40
N VAL A 51 9.06 21.11 43.39
CA VAL A 51 9.98 22.25 43.45
C VAL A 51 9.41 23.27 44.39
N GLU A 52 10.22 23.77 45.33
CA GLU A 52 9.87 24.82 46.30
C GLU A 52 10.89 25.93 46.25
N ASN A 53 10.45 27.16 45.92
CA ASN A 53 11.31 28.38 45.84
C ASN A 53 12.59 28.14 45.01
N GLY A 54 12.44 27.48 43.83
CA GLY A 54 13.53 27.19 42.91
C GLY A 54 14.50 26.10 43.40
N ASN A 55 14.11 25.27 44.35
CA ASN A 55 14.89 24.13 44.83
C ASN A 55 14.06 22.84 44.81
N SER A 56 14.73 21.71 44.67
CA SER A 56 14.10 20.40 44.75
C SER A 56 14.93 19.41 45.54
N LYS A 57 14.26 18.51 46.26
CA LYS A 57 14.88 17.35 46.91
C LYS A 57 14.73 16.07 46.06
N TYR A 58 14.02 16.15 44.95
CA TYR A 58 13.73 14.99 44.09
C TYR A 58 14.92 14.64 43.20
N LYS A 59 15.03 13.35 42.94
CA LYS A 59 15.90 12.78 41.90
C LYS A 59 15.07 11.91 40.97
N ILE A 60 15.52 11.76 39.75
CA ILE A 60 14.95 10.82 38.80
C ILE A 60 15.72 9.50 38.95
N ALA A 61 15.01 8.40 39.19
CA ALA A 61 15.61 7.09 39.38
C ALA A 61 15.25 6.16 38.22
N ILE A 62 16.25 5.46 37.66
CA ILE A 62 16.12 4.43 36.63
C ILE A 62 16.82 3.16 37.09
N GLY A 63 16.53 2.02 36.44
CA GLY A 63 17.27 0.78 36.65
C GLY A 63 18.74 0.91 36.23
N GLU A 64 19.66 0.19 36.90
CA GLU A 64 21.07 0.10 36.48
C GLU A 64 21.16 -0.46 35.05
N ASP A 65 20.31 -1.41 34.70
CA ASP A 65 20.16 -2.05 33.41
C ASP A 65 19.10 -1.38 32.50
N ALA A 66 18.67 -0.14 32.83
CA ALA A 66 17.68 0.59 32.06
C ALA A 66 18.00 0.62 30.56
N THR A 67 16.99 0.39 29.76
CA THR A 67 17.09 0.40 28.31
C THR A 67 17.40 1.79 27.77
N LYS A 68 17.68 1.88 26.47
CA LYS A 68 17.91 3.20 25.83
C LYS A 68 16.66 4.07 25.91
N THR A 69 15.48 3.48 25.78
CA THR A 69 14.20 4.17 25.82
C THR A 69 13.91 4.71 27.21
N GLU A 70 14.15 3.92 28.26
CA GLU A 70 14.00 4.37 29.65
C GLU A 70 14.99 5.47 30.04
N LYS A 71 16.24 5.36 29.62
CA LYS A 71 17.23 6.44 29.78
C LYS A 71 16.77 7.73 29.12
N TYR A 72 16.25 7.64 27.91
CA TYR A 72 15.69 8.80 27.22
C TYR A 72 14.43 9.34 27.93
N ALA A 73 13.54 8.47 28.42
CA ALA A 73 12.38 8.90 29.19
C ALA A 73 12.78 9.71 30.43
N ALA A 74 13.85 9.29 31.12
CA ALA A 74 14.42 10.05 32.24
C ALA A 74 15.04 11.38 31.81
N GLU A 75 15.70 11.44 30.66
CA GLU A 75 16.23 12.68 30.08
C GLU A 75 15.12 13.66 29.69
N GLU A 76 14.03 13.18 29.10
CA GLU A 76 12.84 13.97 28.77
C GLU A 76 12.18 14.51 30.05
N LEU A 77 12.03 13.67 31.05
CA LEU A 77 11.52 14.08 32.36
C LEU A 77 12.37 15.20 32.97
N GLN A 78 13.68 15.01 32.98
CA GLN A 78 14.62 16.03 33.47
C GLN A 78 14.51 17.34 32.68
N TYR A 79 14.49 17.26 31.35
CA TYR A 79 14.45 18.42 30.46
C TYR A 79 13.19 19.25 30.66
N PHE A 80 12.00 18.61 30.68
CA PHE A 80 10.75 19.35 30.80
C PHE A 80 10.48 19.88 32.21
N ILE A 81 10.95 19.21 33.25
CA ILE A 81 10.91 19.77 34.60
C ILE A 81 11.85 20.97 34.69
N GLU A 82 13.05 20.90 34.14
CA GLU A 82 13.98 22.03 34.08
C GLU A 82 13.38 23.20 33.27
N LYS A 83 12.77 22.93 32.12
CA LYS A 83 12.09 23.94 31.29
C LYS A 83 10.94 24.61 32.02
N SER A 84 10.18 23.87 32.81
CA SER A 84 9.02 24.36 33.57
C SER A 84 9.44 25.12 34.86
N THR A 85 10.48 24.69 35.55
CA THR A 85 10.78 25.13 36.90
C THR A 85 12.13 25.82 37.05
N ALA A 86 12.97 25.80 36.03
CA ALA A 86 14.39 26.15 36.03
C ALA A 86 15.23 25.30 37.01
N VAL A 87 14.73 24.16 37.49
CA VAL A 87 15.43 23.24 38.38
C VAL A 87 15.77 21.95 37.67
N LYS A 88 17.04 21.62 37.56
CA LYS A 88 17.52 20.39 36.97
C LYS A 88 17.61 19.27 38.00
N LEU A 89 16.75 18.25 37.91
CA LEU A 89 16.79 17.10 38.79
C LEU A 89 17.91 16.13 38.38
N PRO A 90 18.74 15.61 39.33
CA PRO A 90 19.74 14.61 38.99
C PRO A 90 19.09 13.27 38.61
N ILE A 91 19.61 12.61 37.56
CA ILE A 91 19.27 11.23 37.20
C ILE A 91 20.27 10.32 37.93
N VAL A 92 19.77 9.31 38.62
CA VAL A 92 20.54 8.31 39.39
C VAL A 92 20.08 6.90 39.03
N THR A 93 20.93 5.92 39.25
CA THR A 93 20.50 4.51 39.09
C THR A 93 19.92 3.97 40.41
N ASP A 94 19.22 2.86 40.33
CA ASP A 94 18.61 2.22 41.50
C ASP A 94 19.62 1.54 42.44
N GLU A 95 20.90 1.52 42.11
CA GLU A 95 22.00 1.20 43.04
C GLU A 95 22.32 2.35 43.99
N GLU A 96 21.97 3.59 43.62
CA GLU A 96 22.27 4.81 44.39
C GLU A 96 21.09 5.30 45.24
N VAL A 97 19.99 4.57 45.27
CA VAL A 97 18.75 4.99 45.96
C VAL A 97 18.63 4.39 47.36
N SER A 98 17.94 5.11 48.27
CA SER A 98 17.52 4.62 49.56
C SER A 98 16.01 4.51 49.67
N HIS A 99 15.54 3.50 50.37
CA HIS A 99 14.09 3.22 50.63
C HIS A 99 13.70 3.70 52.05
N ASP A 100 14.13 4.87 52.47
CA ASP A 100 13.76 5.44 53.74
C ASP A 100 12.58 6.42 53.66
N ASN A 101 12.03 6.85 54.76
CA ASN A 101 10.90 7.78 54.81
C ASN A 101 11.21 9.17 54.24
N ASN A 102 12.48 9.46 53.94
CA ASN A 102 12.91 10.70 53.29
C ASN A 102 13.13 10.55 51.78
N ALA A 103 12.91 9.35 51.24
CA ALA A 103 13.06 9.09 49.83
C ALA A 103 12.14 10.00 49.00
N ARG A 104 12.71 10.64 47.96
CA ARG A 104 11.98 11.52 47.03
C ARG A 104 12.48 11.24 45.63
N TYR A 105 11.78 10.32 44.97
CA TYR A 105 12.17 9.88 43.63
C TYR A 105 11.01 9.97 42.64
N LEU A 106 11.36 10.36 41.43
CA LEU A 106 10.56 10.13 40.24
C LEU A 106 11.11 8.86 39.59
N SER A 107 10.50 7.73 39.85
CA SER A 107 10.92 6.41 39.38
C SER A 107 10.42 6.16 37.98
N VAL A 108 11.31 5.82 37.04
CA VAL A 108 11.01 5.59 35.62
C VAL A 108 11.34 4.13 35.27
N GLY A 109 10.36 3.42 34.77
CA GLY A 109 10.48 2.02 34.37
C GLY A 109 10.59 1.03 35.51
N GLU A 110 10.90 -0.20 35.16
CA GLU A 110 11.17 -1.26 36.13
C GLU A 110 12.53 -1.04 36.79
N ASN A 111 12.53 -0.96 38.11
CA ASN A 111 13.73 -0.78 38.90
C ASN A 111 13.48 -1.26 40.34
N LYS A 112 14.52 -1.26 41.17
CA LYS A 112 14.42 -1.75 42.56
C LYS A 112 13.47 -0.93 43.44
N LEU A 113 13.25 0.38 43.12
CA LEU A 113 12.27 1.19 43.86
C LEU A 113 10.85 0.70 43.60
N LEU A 114 10.49 0.48 42.36
CA LEU A 114 9.18 -0.02 41.99
C LEU A 114 8.98 -1.47 42.51
N ALA A 115 9.99 -2.33 42.37
CA ALA A 115 9.94 -3.70 42.85
C ALA A 115 9.78 -3.84 44.37
N ALA A 116 10.24 -2.86 45.14
CA ALA A 116 10.11 -2.80 46.58
C ALA A 116 8.76 -2.22 47.06
N GLU A 117 8.01 -1.57 46.15
CA GLU A 117 6.72 -0.95 46.49
C GLU A 117 5.60 -1.98 46.34
N THR A 118 5.13 -2.50 47.49
CA THR A 118 4.12 -3.60 47.52
C THR A 118 2.68 -3.13 47.33
N ASP A 119 2.45 -1.82 47.45
CA ASP A 119 1.10 -1.25 47.34
C ASP A 119 0.77 -0.82 45.88
N ILE A 120 1.69 -1.04 44.94
CA ILE A 120 1.49 -0.81 43.50
C ILE A 120 1.48 -2.15 42.80
N GLU A 121 0.31 -2.56 42.31
CA GLU A 121 0.15 -3.73 41.46
C GLU A 121 -0.06 -3.31 40.01
N ILE A 122 0.86 -3.70 39.13
CA ILE A 122 0.80 -3.40 37.70
C ILE A 122 0.45 -4.68 36.96
N ASN A 123 -0.72 -4.70 36.30
CA ASN A 123 -1.08 -5.75 35.37
C ASN A 123 -0.55 -5.41 33.96
N TYR A 124 0.63 -5.87 33.65
CA TYR A 124 1.31 -5.60 32.38
C TYR A 124 0.58 -6.14 31.16
N ASP A 125 -0.10 -7.29 31.30
CA ASP A 125 -0.90 -7.87 30.21
C ASP A 125 -2.10 -6.97 29.86
N GLU A 126 -2.74 -6.37 30.87
CA GLU A 126 -3.84 -5.42 30.68
C GLU A 126 -3.37 -4.11 30.05
N LEU A 127 -2.18 -3.62 30.38
CA LEU A 127 -1.63 -2.39 29.83
C LEU A 127 -1.34 -2.52 28.32
N GLY A 128 -0.98 -3.72 27.85
CA GLY A 128 -0.58 -3.91 26.46
C GLY A 128 0.63 -3.04 26.07
N GLN A 129 0.78 -2.77 24.77
CA GLN A 129 2.00 -2.13 24.28
C GLN A 129 2.15 -0.65 24.68
N ASN A 130 1.06 0.12 24.75
CA ASN A 130 1.06 1.56 24.96
C ASN A 130 0.33 2.00 26.22
N GLY A 131 -0.11 1.05 27.06
CA GLY A 131 -0.73 1.35 28.32
C GLY A 131 0.29 1.87 29.33
N VAL A 132 -0.17 2.74 30.21
CA VAL A 132 0.68 3.47 31.15
C VAL A 132 0.09 3.47 32.54
N THR A 133 0.98 3.53 33.56
CA THR A 133 0.61 3.85 34.95
C THR A 133 1.47 4.96 35.48
N VAL A 134 0.86 5.81 36.31
CA VAL A 134 1.56 6.81 37.12
C VAL A 134 0.96 6.78 38.51
N ASN A 135 1.75 6.41 39.51
CA ASN A 135 1.28 6.25 40.87
C ASN A 135 2.14 7.03 41.85
N THR A 136 1.51 7.80 42.74
CA THR A 136 2.20 8.45 43.86
C THR A 136 2.06 7.59 45.10
N LYS A 137 3.16 7.20 45.71
CA LYS A 137 3.20 6.52 47.00
C LYS A 137 4.21 7.17 47.95
N GLY A 138 3.73 7.58 49.11
CA GLY A 138 4.56 8.39 50.01
C GLY A 138 5.02 9.67 49.33
N ASN A 139 6.34 9.85 49.24
CA ASN A 139 6.95 11.00 48.57
C ASN A 139 7.55 10.63 47.20
N CYS A 140 7.22 9.48 46.65
CA CYS A 140 7.74 9.01 45.36
C CYS A 140 6.63 8.92 44.32
N VAL A 141 7.01 9.05 43.04
CA VAL A 141 6.13 8.79 41.89
C VAL A 141 6.73 7.68 41.07
N TYR A 142 5.92 6.73 40.69
CA TYR A 142 6.28 5.56 39.89
C TYR A 142 5.61 5.65 38.53
N MET A 143 6.41 5.67 37.46
CA MET A 143 5.99 5.77 36.07
C MET A 143 6.41 4.52 35.32
N ALA A 144 5.45 3.72 34.86
CA ALA A 144 5.72 2.47 34.19
C ALA A 144 4.71 2.14 33.09
N GLY A 145 5.12 1.29 32.15
CA GLY A 145 4.29 0.67 31.12
C GLY A 145 4.73 -0.77 30.92
N ALA A 146 3.94 -1.57 30.19
CA ALA A 146 4.29 -2.96 29.87
C ALA A 146 5.42 -3.08 28.84
N THR A 147 5.79 -1.99 28.19
CA THR A 147 6.90 -1.90 27.24
C THR A 147 7.73 -0.65 27.54
N GLU A 148 8.94 -0.59 26.97
CA GLU A 148 9.77 0.62 27.02
C GLU A 148 9.03 1.86 26.50
N THR A 149 8.24 1.68 25.44
CA THR A 149 7.40 2.75 24.84
C THR A 149 6.29 3.17 25.80
N GLY A 150 5.62 2.21 26.43
CA GLY A 150 4.64 2.49 27.48
C GLY A 150 5.24 3.25 28.65
N THR A 151 6.46 2.89 29.07
CA THR A 151 7.22 3.63 30.12
C THR A 151 7.51 5.08 29.68
N LEU A 152 7.94 5.31 28.43
CA LEU A 152 8.13 6.66 27.90
C LEU A 152 6.81 7.46 27.92
N PHE A 153 5.70 6.83 27.51
CA PHE A 153 4.39 7.47 27.54
C PHE A 153 3.92 7.79 28.96
N SER A 154 4.26 6.97 29.97
CA SER A 154 3.93 7.27 31.36
C SER A 154 4.62 8.56 31.84
N VAL A 155 5.85 8.80 31.41
CA VAL A 155 6.59 10.04 31.68
C VAL A 155 5.90 11.25 31.04
N TYR A 156 5.45 11.15 29.78
CA TYR A 156 4.74 12.25 29.16
C TYR A 156 3.36 12.51 29.79
N ARG A 157 2.67 11.48 30.27
CA ARG A 157 1.42 11.64 31.04
C ARG A 157 1.66 12.32 32.39
N PHE A 158 2.71 11.92 33.10
CA PHE A 158 3.14 12.66 34.29
C PHE A 158 3.42 14.12 34.00
N LEU A 159 4.22 14.42 32.99
CA LEU A 159 4.55 15.79 32.59
C LEU A 159 3.32 16.60 32.18
N HIS A 160 2.37 15.97 31.47
CA HIS A 160 1.13 16.62 31.07
C HIS A 160 0.35 17.13 32.27
N TYR A 161 0.11 16.27 33.24
CA TYR A 161 -0.69 16.65 34.42
C TYR A 161 0.09 17.43 35.47
N GLN A 162 1.38 17.17 35.62
CA GLN A 162 2.21 17.81 36.65
C GLN A 162 2.66 19.21 36.25
N VAL A 163 3.07 19.43 35.00
CA VAL A 163 3.68 20.68 34.53
C VAL A 163 3.06 21.23 33.24
N GLY A 164 1.87 20.76 32.85
CA GLY A 164 1.13 21.29 31.70
C GLY A 164 1.82 21.00 30.35
N TYR A 165 2.60 19.89 30.24
CA TYR A 165 3.23 19.51 28.98
C TYR A 165 2.21 19.23 27.89
N ASN A 166 2.36 19.90 26.74
CA ASN A 166 1.58 19.63 25.53
C ASN A 166 2.48 19.80 24.31
N ALA A 167 2.44 18.84 23.40
CA ALA A 167 3.10 18.90 22.10
C ALA A 167 2.05 19.03 20.99
N TYR A 168 1.96 20.21 20.36
CA TYR A 168 0.98 20.51 19.32
C TYR A 168 1.54 20.33 17.91
N ALA A 169 2.82 20.60 17.74
CA ALA A 169 3.54 20.42 16.50
C ALA A 169 5.05 20.27 16.79
N TYR A 170 5.79 19.98 15.77
CA TYR A 170 7.22 19.67 15.84
C TYR A 170 8.08 20.78 16.49
N ASP A 171 7.66 22.02 16.38
CA ASP A 171 8.30 23.22 16.96
C ASP A 171 7.42 23.95 17.99
N CYS A 172 6.32 23.32 18.40
CA CYS A 172 5.33 23.89 19.30
C CYS A 172 5.07 22.94 20.47
N VAL A 173 5.94 23.01 21.47
CA VAL A 173 5.84 22.27 22.73
C VAL A 173 5.75 23.26 23.88
N GLU A 174 4.68 23.18 24.66
CA GLU A 174 4.41 24.05 25.79
C GLU A 174 4.56 23.30 27.12
N VAL A 175 4.99 24.01 28.13
CA VAL A 175 4.92 23.63 29.55
C VAL A 175 4.55 24.88 30.34
N ASP A 176 3.83 24.70 31.44
CA ASP A 176 3.58 25.79 32.37
C ASP A 176 4.86 26.15 33.14
N TYR A 177 4.99 27.38 33.56
CA TYR A 177 6.14 27.84 34.35
C TYR A 177 5.81 27.91 35.83
N TYR A 178 6.62 27.28 36.68
CA TYR A 178 6.45 27.26 38.12
C TYR A 178 7.73 27.68 38.85
N HIS A 179 7.62 28.65 39.77
CA HIS A 179 8.66 28.90 40.75
C HIS A 179 8.60 27.93 41.93
N SER A 180 7.39 27.50 42.26
CA SER A 180 7.10 26.41 43.19
C SER A 180 5.93 25.63 42.67
N CYS A 181 6.03 24.31 42.69
CA CYS A 181 4.89 23.43 42.36
C CYS A 181 4.84 22.26 43.33
N LYS A 182 3.63 21.95 43.81
CA LYS A 182 3.37 20.78 44.61
C LYS A 182 3.36 19.53 43.74
N LEU A 183 3.76 18.41 44.31
CA LEU A 183 3.60 17.13 43.68
C LEU A 183 2.14 16.74 43.69
N LYS A 184 1.61 16.26 42.56
CA LYS A 184 0.26 15.74 42.46
C LYS A 184 0.17 14.29 42.97
N ASN A 185 -0.98 13.96 43.52
CA ASN A 185 -1.28 12.60 44.02
C ASN A 185 -1.85 11.75 42.88
N PHE A 186 -0.99 11.07 42.14
CA PHE A 186 -1.38 10.22 41.02
C PHE A 186 -1.89 8.86 41.50
N ASP A 187 -3.01 8.46 40.97
CA ASP A 187 -3.51 7.09 40.87
C ASP A 187 -4.07 6.95 39.46
N TYR A 188 -3.17 6.79 38.48
CA TYR A 188 -3.49 6.91 37.08
C TYR A 188 -3.10 5.65 36.31
N LYS A 189 -4.08 5.10 35.64
CA LYS A 189 -3.90 4.03 34.65
C LYS A 189 -4.63 4.42 33.38
N TYR A 190 -3.97 4.31 32.26
CA TYR A 190 -4.58 4.50 30.96
C TYR A 190 -4.17 3.36 30.03
N VAL A 191 -5.18 2.69 29.49
CA VAL A 191 -5.02 1.66 28.46
C VAL A 191 -5.64 2.21 27.18
N PRO A 192 -4.82 2.51 26.13
CA PRO A 192 -5.36 2.99 24.89
C PRO A 192 -6.36 2.00 24.29
N SER A 193 -7.49 2.47 23.80
CA SER A 193 -8.45 1.64 23.04
C SER A 193 -7.83 1.13 21.73
N LEU A 194 -6.81 1.81 21.22
CA LEU A 194 -5.92 1.32 20.17
C LEU A 194 -4.69 0.71 20.83
N GLY A 195 -4.47 -0.59 20.62
CA GLY A 195 -3.37 -1.32 21.25
C GLY A 195 -1.98 -0.83 20.84
N LEU A 196 -1.86 -0.14 19.70
CA LEU A 196 -0.62 0.44 19.20
C LEU A 196 -0.92 1.76 18.48
N THR A 197 -0.18 2.79 18.81
CA THR A 197 -0.14 4.07 18.08
C THR A 197 1.27 4.29 17.55
N THR A 198 1.38 4.52 16.25
CA THR A 198 2.65 4.87 15.58
C THR A 198 2.43 6.08 14.69
N ALA A 199 3.42 6.93 14.55
CA ALA A 199 3.43 7.96 13.53
C ALA A 199 4.37 7.52 12.40
N GLU A 200 3.85 7.43 11.18
CA GLU A 200 4.65 7.34 9.99
C GLU A 200 4.95 8.73 9.49
N ASP A 201 6.21 9.08 9.45
CA ASP A 201 6.63 10.24 8.71
C ASP A 201 8.08 10.08 8.23
N ALA A 202 8.24 9.71 6.97
CA ALA A 202 9.53 9.55 6.32
C ALA A 202 10.27 10.91 6.20
N GLU A 203 9.55 12.01 6.09
CA GLU A 203 10.14 13.36 6.04
C GLU A 203 10.54 13.86 7.43
N LEU A 204 9.80 13.49 8.45
CA LEU A 204 10.15 13.74 9.85
C LEU A 204 11.31 12.85 10.31
N SER A 205 11.73 11.84 9.57
CA SER A 205 12.90 11.02 9.88
C SER A 205 14.25 11.72 9.72
N GLY A 206 14.28 12.97 9.24
CA GLY A 206 15.45 13.83 9.19
C GLY A 206 16.06 14.10 10.58
N GLU A 207 17.40 14.16 10.66
CA GLU A 207 18.14 14.22 11.91
C GLU A 207 17.67 15.31 12.90
N GLY A 208 17.27 14.91 14.08
CA GLY A 208 17.20 15.74 15.29
C GLY A 208 15.95 16.61 15.47
N LYS A 209 15.28 17.08 14.44
CA LYS A 209 14.20 18.08 14.54
C LYS A 209 12.86 17.52 14.97
N VAL A 210 12.61 16.26 14.64
CA VAL A 210 11.36 15.56 14.95
C VAL A 210 11.20 15.23 16.44
N LYS A 211 12.33 15.17 17.17
CA LYS A 211 12.32 14.86 18.61
C LYS A 211 11.47 15.83 19.44
N GLU A 212 11.24 17.04 18.97
CA GLU A 212 10.64 18.07 19.82
C GLU A 212 9.12 18.18 19.77
N ALA A 213 8.49 17.80 18.68
CA ALA A 213 7.03 17.94 18.55
C ALA A 213 6.28 16.63 18.74
N PHE A 214 6.73 15.56 18.12
CA PHE A 214 6.10 14.26 18.20
C PHE A 214 6.94 13.27 19.04
N ARG A 215 7.51 13.72 20.14
CA ARG A 215 8.43 12.95 20.98
C ARG A 215 7.85 11.62 21.43
N MET A 216 6.55 11.55 21.71
CA MET A 216 5.86 10.30 22.05
C MET A 216 5.90 9.24 20.93
N TYR A 217 5.91 9.69 19.66
CA TYR A 217 5.80 8.78 18.52
C TYR A 217 7.14 8.53 17.83
N VAL A 218 7.94 9.58 17.72
CA VAL A 218 9.12 9.59 16.86
C VAL A 218 10.34 8.98 17.52
N TYR A 219 10.45 9.07 18.83
CA TYR A 219 11.58 8.45 19.51
C TYR A 219 11.59 6.93 19.35
N ALA A 220 10.45 6.28 19.46
CA ALA A 220 10.32 4.84 19.27
C ALA A 220 10.85 4.39 17.91
N SER A 221 10.58 5.17 16.84
CA SER A 221 11.02 4.81 15.49
C SER A 221 12.53 5.00 15.24
N LYS A 222 13.18 5.93 15.95
CA LYS A 222 14.60 6.27 15.67
C LYS A 222 15.65 5.53 16.51
N ASN A 223 15.31 5.05 17.68
CA ASN A 223 16.30 4.53 18.65
C ASN A 223 16.13 3.06 18.99
N GLY A 224 15.56 2.28 18.09
CA GLY A 224 15.42 0.84 18.25
C GLY A 224 14.15 0.41 18.99
N GLY A 225 13.23 1.36 19.21
CA GLY A 225 11.83 1.04 19.38
C GLY A 225 11.20 0.65 18.05
N TYR A 226 9.91 0.80 17.91
CA TYR A 226 9.23 0.44 16.68
C TYR A 226 9.38 1.51 15.62
N ASP A 227 10.36 1.41 14.72
CA ASP A 227 10.28 2.15 13.47
C ASP A 227 9.40 1.38 12.47
N MET A 228 8.64 2.12 11.69
CA MET A 228 7.65 1.56 10.79
C MET A 228 8.26 0.63 9.73
N ASN A 229 9.44 0.95 9.24
CA ASN A 229 10.09 0.22 8.16
C ASN A 229 11.03 -0.88 8.64
N GLY A 230 11.74 -0.66 9.74
CA GLY A 230 12.81 -1.56 10.17
C GLY A 230 12.37 -2.58 11.22
N ASN A 231 11.75 -2.11 12.30
CA ASN A 231 11.50 -2.95 13.47
C ASN A 231 10.05 -3.38 13.62
N LEU A 232 9.07 -2.49 13.47
CA LEU A 232 7.67 -2.82 13.70
C LEU A 232 7.12 -3.77 12.63
N TYR A 233 7.33 -3.44 11.37
CA TYR A 233 6.83 -4.18 10.20
C TYR A 233 7.92 -4.95 9.46
N ASN A 234 9.12 -5.05 10.01
CA ASN A 234 10.22 -5.83 9.44
C ASN A 234 10.56 -5.46 7.99
N GLY A 235 10.44 -4.19 7.63
CA GLY A 235 10.66 -3.68 6.28
C GLY A 235 9.50 -3.85 5.31
N LEU A 236 8.38 -4.43 5.77
CA LEU A 236 7.16 -4.58 4.96
C LEU A 236 6.13 -3.54 5.41
N TRP A 237 6.03 -2.44 4.69
CA TRP A 237 5.08 -1.35 4.97
C TRP A 237 4.31 -0.91 3.71
N CYS A 238 3.03 -0.58 3.86
CA CYS A 238 2.12 -0.14 2.81
C CYS A 238 1.92 -1.17 1.68
N HIS A 239 2.32 -0.85 0.47
CA HIS A 239 2.05 -1.60 -0.76
C HIS A 239 3.09 -2.71 -0.99
N THR A 240 3.04 -3.77 -0.21
CA THR A 240 4.09 -4.79 -0.16
C THR A 240 3.84 -6.04 -1.02
N MET A 241 2.61 -6.25 -1.50
CA MET A 241 2.29 -7.43 -2.32
C MET A 241 3.22 -7.66 -3.51
N PRO A 242 3.73 -6.62 -4.24
CA PRO A 242 4.70 -6.84 -5.31
C PRO A 242 6.03 -7.48 -4.88
N TYR A 243 6.39 -7.36 -3.60
CA TYR A 243 7.58 -7.99 -3.03
C TYR A 243 7.30 -9.39 -2.48
N ILE A 244 6.05 -9.68 -2.13
CA ILE A 244 5.58 -10.94 -1.56
C ILE A 244 5.20 -11.92 -2.67
N VAL A 245 4.36 -11.49 -3.61
CA VAL A 245 4.01 -12.24 -4.81
C VAL A 245 4.55 -11.48 -6.02
N THR A 246 5.70 -11.88 -6.53
CA THR A 246 6.43 -11.13 -7.55
C THR A 246 5.72 -11.16 -8.90
N GLN A 247 5.48 -10.01 -9.52
CA GLN A 247 4.85 -9.89 -10.85
C GLN A 247 5.65 -10.58 -11.97
N THR A 248 6.97 -10.69 -11.81
CA THR A 248 7.86 -11.35 -12.79
C THR A 248 7.55 -12.83 -12.98
N LEU A 249 6.78 -13.45 -12.07
CA LEU A 249 6.36 -14.84 -12.19
C LEU A 249 5.28 -15.07 -13.23
N ASP A 250 4.58 -14.02 -13.66
CA ASP A 250 3.52 -14.15 -14.66
C ASP A 250 4.08 -14.35 -16.08
N GLN A 251 5.20 -13.72 -16.41
CA GLN A 251 5.76 -13.79 -17.76
C GLN A 251 6.08 -15.23 -18.21
N PRO A 252 6.78 -16.07 -17.45
CA PRO A 252 7.00 -17.47 -17.83
C PRO A 252 5.72 -18.30 -17.96
N ARG A 253 4.69 -17.99 -17.15
CA ARG A 253 3.37 -18.68 -17.23
C ARG A 253 2.63 -18.32 -18.51
N ILE A 254 2.68 -17.04 -18.90
CA ILE A 254 2.10 -16.54 -20.15
C ILE A 254 2.81 -17.19 -21.34
N GLU A 255 4.14 -17.15 -21.38
CA GLU A 255 4.95 -17.74 -22.44
C GLU A 255 4.69 -19.25 -22.61
N ALA A 256 4.53 -19.97 -21.50
CA ALA A 256 4.18 -21.39 -21.54
C ALA A 256 2.78 -21.62 -22.13
N ALA A 257 1.80 -20.77 -21.80
CA ALA A 257 0.45 -20.87 -22.33
C ALA A 257 0.39 -20.46 -23.81
N GLU A 258 1.11 -19.43 -24.22
CA GLU A 258 1.24 -18.99 -25.61
C GLU A 258 1.85 -20.11 -26.47
N LYS A 259 2.90 -20.74 -25.96
CA LYS A 259 3.52 -21.89 -26.63
C LYS A 259 2.55 -23.05 -26.77
N ALA A 260 1.83 -23.40 -25.71
CA ALA A 260 0.86 -24.50 -25.74
C ALA A 260 -0.28 -24.22 -26.73
N GLU A 261 -0.81 -23.00 -26.76
CA GLU A 261 -1.85 -22.57 -27.70
C GLU A 261 -1.35 -22.59 -29.15
N LYS A 262 -0.14 -22.12 -29.39
CA LYS A 262 0.49 -22.19 -30.71
C LYS A 262 0.70 -23.64 -31.18
N GLU A 263 1.16 -24.52 -30.29
CA GLU A 263 1.29 -25.95 -30.59
C GLU A 263 -0.04 -26.61 -30.90
N ALA A 264 -1.09 -26.27 -30.17
CA ALA A 264 -2.45 -26.75 -30.41
C ALA A 264 -2.97 -26.31 -31.80
N LYS A 265 -2.81 -25.03 -32.16
CA LYS A 265 -3.18 -24.51 -33.47
C LYS A 265 -2.38 -25.15 -34.60
N LEU A 266 -1.08 -25.31 -34.42
CA LEU A 266 -0.21 -26.01 -35.37
C LEU A 266 -0.67 -27.47 -35.55
N GLY A 267 -1.09 -28.13 -34.45
CA GLY A 267 -1.63 -29.49 -34.48
C GLY A 267 -2.86 -29.64 -35.41
N GLN A 268 -3.73 -28.62 -35.44
CA GLN A 268 -4.93 -28.61 -36.25
C GLN A 268 -4.69 -28.50 -37.77
N ILE A 269 -3.56 -27.92 -38.16
CA ILE A 269 -3.21 -27.64 -39.56
C ILE A 269 -2.13 -28.59 -40.13
N LYS A 270 -1.65 -29.58 -39.37
CA LYS A 270 -0.58 -30.48 -39.81
C LYS A 270 -0.91 -31.22 -41.08
N ASP A 271 -2.14 -31.74 -41.21
CA ASP A 271 -2.57 -32.43 -42.42
C ASP A 271 -2.55 -31.50 -43.64
N LEU A 272 -3.03 -30.27 -43.50
CA LEU A 272 -2.95 -29.23 -44.53
C LEU A 272 -1.49 -29.00 -44.97
N LEU A 273 -0.55 -28.92 -44.02
CA LEU A 273 0.88 -28.70 -44.31
C LEU A 273 1.49 -29.90 -45.05
N CYS A 274 1.10 -31.12 -44.71
CA CYS A 274 1.50 -32.32 -45.43
C CYS A 274 1.00 -32.32 -46.87
N GLU A 275 -0.28 -32.04 -47.07
CA GLU A 275 -0.92 -32.01 -48.39
C GLU A 275 -0.42 -30.87 -49.29
N THR A 276 -0.22 -29.68 -48.71
CA THR A 276 0.13 -28.47 -49.49
C THR A 276 1.60 -28.39 -49.82
N TYR A 277 2.48 -28.71 -48.84
CA TYR A 277 3.92 -28.50 -48.96
C TYR A 277 4.74 -29.79 -48.98
N GLY A 278 4.09 -30.96 -49.01
CA GLY A 278 4.76 -32.25 -49.09
C GLY A 278 5.58 -32.62 -47.86
N TYR A 279 5.18 -32.15 -46.68
CA TYR A 279 5.75 -32.55 -45.41
C TYR A 279 5.15 -33.86 -44.92
N GLU A 280 5.88 -34.60 -44.10
CA GLU A 280 5.48 -35.86 -43.52
C GLU A 280 5.48 -35.78 -41.99
N GLN A 281 4.53 -36.49 -41.36
CA GLN A 281 4.49 -36.56 -39.90
C GLN A 281 5.29 -37.77 -39.45
N THR A 282 6.22 -37.56 -38.52
CA THR A 282 6.98 -38.63 -37.84
C THR A 282 6.08 -39.33 -36.81
N GLU A 283 6.51 -40.50 -36.30
CA GLU A 283 5.81 -41.26 -35.26
C GLU A 283 5.46 -40.43 -34.00
N ASN A 284 6.33 -39.46 -33.68
CA ASN A 284 6.10 -38.54 -32.55
C ASN A 284 5.35 -37.26 -32.96
N GLY A 285 4.83 -37.18 -34.18
CA GLY A 285 4.02 -36.10 -34.68
C GLY A 285 4.80 -34.83 -35.09
N ALA A 286 6.09 -34.88 -35.22
CA ALA A 286 6.91 -33.79 -35.78
C ALA A 286 6.75 -33.76 -37.31
N LEU A 287 6.73 -32.56 -37.89
CA LEU A 287 6.74 -32.39 -39.36
C LEU A 287 8.18 -32.38 -39.87
N VAL A 288 8.44 -33.17 -40.88
CA VAL A 288 9.72 -33.25 -41.58
C VAL A 288 9.48 -33.14 -43.09
N PRO A 289 10.43 -32.57 -43.86
CA PRO A 289 10.26 -32.48 -45.31
C PRO A 289 10.29 -33.88 -45.93
N GLY A 290 9.27 -34.15 -46.80
CA GLY A 290 9.28 -35.33 -47.64
C GLY A 290 10.18 -35.18 -48.88
N GLU A 291 10.25 -36.20 -49.74
CA GLU A 291 11.16 -36.24 -50.89
C GLU A 291 10.97 -35.10 -51.89
N ASN A 292 9.74 -34.56 -52.01
CA ASN A 292 9.39 -33.47 -52.93
C ASN A 292 8.81 -32.26 -52.19
N ALA A 293 9.25 -32.02 -50.98
CA ALA A 293 8.72 -30.92 -50.15
C ALA A 293 9.02 -29.53 -50.76
N ASP A 294 8.05 -28.64 -50.74
CA ASP A 294 8.22 -27.23 -50.96
C ASP A 294 8.65 -26.56 -49.67
N GLU A 295 9.95 -26.69 -49.34
CA GLU A 295 10.51 -26.09 -48.13
C GLU A 295 10.40 -24.57 -48.09
N THR A 296 10.51 -23.90 -49.25
CA THR A 296 10.42 -22.43 -49.30
C THR A 296 8.99 -21.97 -49.03
N GLY A 297 8.00 -22.58 -49.68
CA GLY A 297 6.59 -22.27 -49.43
C GLY A 297 6.17 -22.56 -47.99
N TYR A 298 6.67 -23.65 -47.40
CA TYR A 298 6.47 -23.97 -46.00
C TYR A 298 7.03 -22.92 -45.08
N VAL A 299 8.26 -22.46 -45.33
CA VAL A 299 8.91 -21.40 -44.50
C VAL A 299 8.13 -20.12 -44.55
N ASP A 300 7.64 -19.71 -45.72
CA ASP A 300 6.83 -18.49 -45.88
C ASP A 300 5.48 -18.65 -45.17
N PHE A 301 4.84 -19.80 -45.28
CA PHE A 301 3.61 -20.12 -44.55
C PHE A 301 3.82 -20.03 -43.05
N MET A 302 4.85 -20.69 -42.51
CA MET A 302 5.15 -20.71 -41.09
C MET A 302 5.49 -19.33 -40.56
N ARG A 303 6.15 -18.50 -41.35
CA ARG A 303 6.43 -17.10 -40.99
C ARG A 303 5.14 -16.30 -40.82
N GLY A 304 4.17 -16.50 -41.73
CA GLY A 304 2.85 -15.88 -41.59
C GLY A 304 2.08 -16.40 -40.39
N PHE A 305 2.09 -17.69 -40.17
CA PHE A 305 1.45 -18.34 -39.02
C PHE A 305 2.03 -17.88 -37.69
N ASP A 306 3.37 -17.84 -37.58
CA ASP A 306 4.07 -17.40 -36.39
C ASP A 306 3.77 -15.93 -36.06
N LYS A 307 3.83 -15.08 -37.07
CA LYS A 307 3.52 -13.65 -36.90
C LYS A 307 2.07 -13.40 -36.48
N ALA A 308 1.14 -14.16 -37.04
CA ALA A 308 -0.25 -14.12 -36.63
C ALA A 308 -0.44 -14.57 -35.17
N CYS A 309 0.23 -15.66 -34.75
CA CYS A 309 0.21 -16.09 -33.34
C CYS A 309 0.78 -15.03 -32.40
N GLU A 310 1.91 -14.40 -32.71
CA GLU A 310 2.48 -13.29 -31.94
C GLU A 310 1.48 -12.13 -31.80
N THR A 311 0.77 -11.81 -32.87
CA THR A 311 -0.25 -10.76 -32.89
C THR A 311 -1.46 -11.14 -32.03
N LEU A 312 -1.91 -12.40 -32.13
CA LEU A 312 -3.02 -12.95 -31.33
C LEU A 312 -2.77 -12.84 -29.83
N PHE A 313 -1.51 -13.03 -29.40
CA PHE A 313 -1.13 -13.00 -27.99
C PHE A 313 -0.78 -11.60 -27.48
N SER A 314 -0.69 -10.63 -28.38
CA SER A 314 -0.45 -9.23 -27.98
C SER A 314 -1.72 -8.56 -27.46
N SER A 315 -1.56 -7.52 -26.64
CA SER A 315 -2.68 -6.66 -26.23
C SER A 315 -3.13 -5.68 -27.32
N ILE A 316 -2.45 -5.67 -28.47
CA ILE A 316 -2.69 -4.77 -29.59
C ILE A 316 -3.63 -5.48 -30.56
N LYS A 317 -4.75 -4.84 -30.89
CA LYS A 317 -5.60 -5.29 -32.00
C LYS A 317 -4.83 -5.07 -33.30
N SER A 318 -4.66 -6.11 -34.07
CA SER A 318 -4.05 -6.05 -35.37
C SER A 318 -4.93 -6.83 -36.34
N ASP A 319 -5.25 -6.23 -37.48
CA ASP A 319 -5.94 -6.85 -38.57
C ASP A 319 -4.91 -7.35 -39.60
N LYS A 320 -5.37 -8.14 -40.57
CA LYS A 320 -4.53 -8.54 -41.70
C LYS A 320 -3.86 -7.37 -42.40
N ASP A 321 -4.51 -6.20 -42.38
CA ASP A 321 -4.03 -4.96 -43.01
C ASP A 321 -2.94 -4.23 -42.20
N ASP A 322 -2.69 -4.69 -40.93
CA ASP A 322 -1.64 -4.18 -40.05
C ASP A 322 -0.31 -4.95 -40.16
N ILE A 323 -0.11 -5.67 -41.28
CA ILE A 323 1.17 -6.30 -41.58
C ILE A 323 2.24 -5.22 -41.61
N ASP A 324 3.26 -5.35 -40.78
CA ASP A 324 4.27 -4.30 -40.66
C ASP A 324 5.09 -4.11 -41.96
N SER A 325 5.64 -2.92 -42.11
CA SER A 325 6.38 -2.57 -43.30
C SER A 325 7.64 -3.43 -43.53
N GLU A 326 8.18 -4.04 -42.51
CA GLU A 326 9.35 -4.92 -42.59
C GLU A 326 8.95 -6.24 -43.25
N VAL A 327 7.81 -6.82 -42.88
CA VAL A 327 7.27 -8.04 -43.50
C VAL A 327 6.91 -7.79 -44.98
N LEU A 328 6.23 -6.67 -45.25
CA LEU A 328 5.93 -6.28 -46.64
C LEU A 328 7.20 -6.12 -47.45
N GLY A 329 8.23 -5.47 -46.87
CA GLY A 329 9.53 -5.28 -47.51
C GLY A 329 10.23 -6.61 -47.85
N LEU A 330 10.06 -7.63 -47.01
CA LEU A 330 10.64 -8.96 -47.24
C LEU A 330 10.12 -9.59 -48.57
N TYR A 331 8.81 -9.43 -48.84
CA TYR A 331 8.17 -9.91 -50.06
C TYR A 331 8.10 -8.82 -51.16
N ARG A 332 8.74 -7.68 -50.95
CA ARG A 332 8.81 -6.60 -51.89
C ARG A 332 7.45 -5.96 -52.23
N TYR A 333 6.62 -5.90 -51.16
CA TYR A 333 5.36 -5.15 -51.15
C TYR A 333 5.54 -3.86 -50.35
N GLU A 334 4.63 -2.92 -50.51
CA GLU A 334 4.53 -1.71 -49.71
C GLU A 334 3.06 -1.32 -49.51
N LEU A 335 2.78 -0.46 -48.52
CA LEU A 335 1.49 0.18 -48.41
C LEU A 335 1.42 1.39 -49.32
N ASP A 336 0.35 1.49 -50.11
CA ASP A 336 0.04 2.72 -50.83
C ASP A 336 -0.43 3.82 -49.85
N ARG A 337 -0.69 5.02 -50.32
CA ARG A 337 -1.15 6.14 -49.46
C ARG A 337 -2.55 5.97 -48.88
N LYS A 338 -3.31 5.00 -49.34
CA LYS A 338 -4.64 4.63 -48.84
C LYS A 338 -4.60 3.44 -47.87
N GLY A 339 -3.40 2.87 -47.64
CA GLY A 339 -3.20 1.70 -46.79
C GLY A 339 -3.39 0.37 -47.52
N ASN A 340 -3.54 0.31 -48.83
CA ASN A 340 -3.63 -0.95 -49.56
C ASN A 340 -2.22 -1.54 -49.73
N ILE A 341 -2.13 -2.88 -49.61
CA ILE A 341 -0.92 -3.64 -49.89
C ILE A 341 -0.74 -3.73 -51.43
N VAL A 342 0.34 -3.22 -51.92
CA VAL A 342 0.67 -3.22 -53.36
C VAL A 342 2.13 -3.64 -53.58
N PRO A 343 2.46 -4.30 -54.70
CA PRO A 343 3.84 -4.56 -55.07
C PRO A 343 4.64 -3.25 -55.13
N GLN A 344 5.95 -3.32 -54.91
CA GLN A 344 6.80 -2.15 -55.03
C GLN A 344 6.96 -1.74 -56.48
N TYR A 345 6.16 -0.77 -56.95
CA TYR A 345 6.21 -0.20 -58.28
C TYR A 345 7.19 0.97 -58.39
N VAL A 346 7.65 1.25 -59.60
CA VAL A 346 8.44 2.43 -59.91
C VAL A 346 7.54 3.64 -59.83
N ARG A 347 7.78 4.52 -58.87
CA ARG A 347 7.01 5.77 -58.70
C ARG A 347 7.44 6.79 -59.76
N LYS A 348 6.48 7.40 -60.41
CA LYS A 348 6.73 8.58 -61.25
C LYS A 348 7.16 9.75 -60.37
N THR A 349 8.22 10.44 -60.77
CA THR A 349 8.73 11.58 -60.01
C THR A 349 8.70 12.88 -60.85
N GLU A 350 8.59 14.02 -60.17
CA GLU A 350 8.72 15.35 -60.75
C GLU A 350 9.68 16.19 -59.90
N LYS A 351 10.20 17.28 -60.46
CA LYS A 351 11.08 18.19 -59.71
C LYS A 351 10.25 19.16 -58.90
N ASN A 352 10.52 19.26 -57.60
CA ASN A 352 9.96 20.30 -56.74
C ASN A 352 10.69 21.64 -56.95
N ASP A 353 10.24 22.69 -56.28
CA ASP A 353 10.82 24.05 -56.34
C ASP A 353 12.30 24.12 -55.93
N LYS A 354 12.80 23.09 -55.25
CA LYS A 354 14.22 22.98 -54.85
C LYS A 354 15.04 22.10 -55.78
N GLY A 355 14.42 21.59 -56.87
CA GLY A 355 15.07 20.72 -57.82
C GLY A 355 15.24 19.25 -57.37
N GLU A 356 14.60 18.84 -56.29
CA GLU A 356 14.60 17.47 -55.76
C GLU A 356 13.51 16.64 -56.45
N ASP A 357 13.77 15.35 -56.69
CA ASP A 357 12.81 14.44 -57.24
C ASP A 357 11.79 14.04 -56.15
N VAL A 358 10.53 14.37 -56.33
CA VAL A 358 9.43 14.03 -55.45
C VAL A 358 8.41 13.16 -56.18
N PRO A 359 7.74 12.19 -55.50
CA PRO A 359 6.73 11.36 -56.14
C PRO A 359 5.52 12.16 -56.59
N VAL A 360 5.05 11.90 -57.80
CA VAL A 360 3.78 12.45 -58.33
C VAL A 360 2.60 11.80 -57.60
N ILE A 361 1.68 12.64 -57.14
CA ILE A 361 0.49 12.21 -56.42
C ILE A 361 -0.76 12.72 -57.15
N GLU A 362 -1.63 11.80 -57.54
CA GLU A 362 -2.93 12.10 -58.14
C GLU A 362 -4.05 11.38 -57.39
N ASN A 363 -5.16 12.05 -57.16
CA ASN A 363 -6.32 11.51 -56.44
C ASN A 363 -5.98 10.87 -55.07
N GLY A 364 -4.94 11.42 -54.43
CA GLY A 364 -4.50 10.97 -53.10
C GLY A 364 -3.59 9.75 -53.11
N ASN A 365 -3.18 9.20 -54.25
CA ASN A 365 -2.27 8.06 -54.35
C ASN A 365 -1.03 8.36 -55.21
N TYR A 366 0.00 7.51 -55.12
CA TYR A 366 1.16 7.61 -56.00
C TYR A 366 0.80 7.30 -57.45
N VAL A 367 1.40 8.02 -58.38
CA VAL A 367 1.38 7.68 -59.81
C VAL A 367 2.62 6.84 -60.09
N TYR A 368 2.42 5.72 -60.81
CA TYR A 368 3.50 4.82 -61.15
C TYR A 368 3.88 4.96 -62.63
N GLU A 369 5.14 4.66 -62.96
CA GLU A 369 5.55 4.46 -64.33
C GLU A 369 4.86 3.22 -64.90
N THR A 370 4.56 3.22 -66.20
CA THR A 370 3.86 2.13 -66.88
C THR A 370 4.68 1.56 -68.02
N ASP A 371 4.45 0.26 -68.30
CA ASP A 371 4.93 -0.41 -69.49
C ASP A 371 4.17 0.05 -70.76
N GLY A 372 4.51 -0.54 -71.92
CA GLY A 372 3.86 -0.23 -73.16
C GLY A 372 2.35 -0.60 -73.22
N ASP A 373 1.87 -1.43 -72.34
CA ASP A 373 0.47 -1.88 -72.24
C ASP A 373 -0.30 -1.12 -71.16
N GLY A 374 0.40 -0.18 -70.45
CA GLY A 374 -0.22 0.67 -69.43
C GLY A 374 -0.23 0.05 -68.01
N ASN A 375 0.46 -1.06 -67.76
CA ASN A 375 0.55 -1.67 -66.44
C ASN A 375 1.64 -1.01 -65.62
N PRO A 376 1.50 -0.83 -64.32
CA PRO A 376 2.56 -0.28 -63.45
C PRO A 376 3.83 -1.12 -63.53
N LEU A 377 4.99 -0.44 -63.72
CA LEU A 377 6.29 -1.10 -63.74
C LEU A 377 6.74 -1.51 -62.35
N LEU A 378 7.01 -2.79 -62.17
CA LEU A 378 7.63 -3.32 -60.95
C LEU A 378 9.06 -2.84 -60.82
N LYS A 379 9.48 -2.50 -59.59
CA LYS A 379 10.91 -2.33 -59.31
C LYS A 379 11.63 -3.63 -59.61
N THR A 380 12.85 -3.54 -60.14
CA THR A 380 13.74 -4.67 -60.39
C THR A 380 14.95 -4.61 -59.47
N ASP A 381 15.51 -5.77 -59.14
CA ASP A 381 16.80 -5.88 -58.48
C ASP A 381 17.99 -5.60 -59.43
N GLY A 382 19.20 -5.71 -58.94
CA GLY A 382 20.41 -5.50 -59.74
C GLY A 382 20.56 -6.42 -60.95
N ASP A 383 19.86 -7.56 -60.96
CA ASP A 383 19.85 -8.56 -62.03
C ASP A 383 18.65 -8.41 -62.98
N GLY A 384 17.83 -7.38 -62.76
CA GLY A 384 16.67 -7.07 -63.60
C GLY A 384 15.43 -7.96 -63.32
N LYS A 385 15.39 -8.69 -62.21
CA LYS A 385 14.21 -9.47 -61.81
C LYS A 385 13.17 -8.58 -61.16
N PRO A 386 11.86 -8.89 -61.34
CA PRO A 386 10.78 -8.18 -60.68
C PRO A 386 10.97 -8.17 -59.15
N PHE A 387 10.60 -7.06 -58.54
CA PHE A 387 10.83 -6.80 -57.13
C PHE A 387 9.70 -7.32 -56.20
N SER A 388 8.78 -8.12 -56.73
CA SER A 388 7.72 -8.75 -55.92
C SER A 388 7.88 -10.26 -55.89
N ASP A 389 7.77 -10.84 -54.70
CA ASP A 389 7.65 -12.27 -54.50
C ASP A 389 6.18 -12.63 -54.18
N VAL A 390 5.39 -12.75 -55.25
CA VAL A 390 3.94 -12.98 -55.16
C VAL A 390 3.68 -14.32 -54.48
N THR A 391 4.41 -15.38 -54.85
CA THR A 391 4.17 -16.72 -54.31
C THR A 391 4.55 -16.80 -52.84
N GLY A 392 5.68 -16.20 -52.44
CA GLY A 392 6.10 -16.15 -51.05
C GLY A 392 5.09 -15.38 -50.17
N PHE A 393 4.60 -14.25 -50.69
CA PHE A 393 3.60 -13.45 -49.99
C PHE A 393 2.24 -14.19 -49.88
N GLU A 394 1.79 -14.86 -50.90
CA GLU A 394 0.58 -15.71 -50.85
C GLU A 394 0.72 -16.82 -49.82
N ASN A 395 1.86 -17.46 -49.70
CA ASN A 395 2.08 -18.49 -48.68
C ASN A 395 2.14 -17.87 -47.27
N TYR A 396 2.73 -16.72 -47.11
CA TYR A 396 2.66 -15.94 -45.84
C TYR A 396 1.22 -15.62 -45.45
N GLU A 397 0.40 -15.13 -46.39
CA GLU A 397 -1.03 -14.86 -46.14
C GLU A 397 -1.84 -16.12 -45.77
N LYS A 398 -1.55 -17.25 -46.42
CA LYS A 398 -2.18 -18.54 -46.07
C LYS A 398 -1.81 -18.92 -44.61
N GLY A 399 -0.56 -18.76 -44.23
CA GLY A 399 -0.11 -19.03 -42.87
C GLY A 399 -0.76 -18.10 -41.84
N TRP A 400 -0.81 -16.81 -42.12
CA TRP A 400 -1.51 -15.84 -41.31
C TRP A 400 -2.98 -16.21 -41.10
N ASN A 401 -3.69 -16.50 -42.21
CA ASN A 401 -5.10 -16.86 -42.16
C ASN A 401 -5.35 -18.19 -41.43
N ALA A 402 -4.40 -19.13 -41.48
CA ALA A 402 -4.53 -20.41 -40.78
C ALA A 402 -4.45 -20.29 -39.27
N ALA A 403 -3.73 -19.28 -38.74
CA ALA A 403 -3.73 -18.98 -37.32
C ALA A 403 -5.04 -18.33 -36.85
N TYR A 404 -5.74 -17.63 -37.74
CA TYR A 404 -7.05 -17.02 -37.49
C TYR A 404 -8.16 -17.92 -38.01
N GLU A 405 -8.93 -18.54 -37.17
CA GLU A 405 -10.10 -19.30 -37.58
C GLU A 405 -11.06 -18.43 -38.39
N ASN A 406 -11.19 -18.72 -39.71
CA ASN A 406 -12.11 -18.07 -40.63
C ASN A 406 -11.94 -16.54 -40.85
N GLY A 407 -10.76 -15.97 -40.73
CA GLY A 407 -10.47 -14.59 -41.13
C GLY A 407 -11.09 -13.49 -40.25
N THR A 408 -11.69 -13.83 -39.14
CA THR A 408 -12.29 -12.87 -38.19
C THR A 408 -11.89 -13.20 -36.76
N TYR A 409 -10.64 -12.97 -36.42
CA TYR A 409 -10.23 -13.06 -35.03
C TYR A 409 -10.17 -11.65 -34.42
N HIS A 410 -11.05 -11.41 -33.46
CA HIS A 410 -10.92 -10.26 -32.59
C HIS A 410 -9.94 -10.60 -31.48
N VAL A 411 -8.66 -10.32 -31.70
CA VAL A 411 -7.66 -10.33 -30.64
C VAL A 411 -8.11 -9.37 -29.56
N GLY A 412 -8.23 -9.82 -28.37
CA GLY A 412 -8.55 -8.98 -27.23
C GLY A 412 -9.70 -9.45 -26.36
N SER A 413 -10.58 -10.35 -26.81
CA SER A 413 -11.60 -10.90 -25.94
C SER A 413 -11.22 -12.27 -25.37
N VAL A 414 -10.99 -13.26 -26.23
CA VAL A 414 -10.78 -14.64 -25.75
C VAL A 414 -9.41 -14.86 -25.16
N TRP A 415 -8.34 -14.39 -25.83
CA TRP A 415 -6.99 -14.55 -25.28
C TRP A 415 -6.77 -13.73 -24.01
N GLN A 416 -7.25 -12.50 -23.96
CA GLN A 416 -7.15 -11.65 -22.77
C GLN A 416 -7.88 -12.26 -21.57
N GLU A 417 -9.04 -12.86 -21.77
CA GLU A 417 -9.75 -13.59 -20.71
C GLU A 417 -8.98 -14.85 -20.29
N ASN A 418 -8.44 -15.61 -21.24
CA ASN A 418 -7.58 -16.76 -20.94
C ASN A 418 -6.34 -16.35 -20.15
N VAL A 419 -5.69 -15.24 -20.53
CA VAL A 419 -4.52 -14.71 -19.81
C VAL A 419 -4.89 -14.28 -18.38
N LYS A 420 -6.03 -13.67 -18.14
CA LYS A 420 -6.50 -13.36 -16.79
C LYS A 420 -6.61 -14.60 -15.91
N SER A 421 -7.05 -15.72 -16.47
CA SER A 421 -7.16 -16.98 -15.72
C SER A 421 -5.80 -17.62 -15.39
N ILE A 422 -4.74 -17.27 -16.11
CA ILE A 422 -3.39 -17.82 -15.94
C ILE A 422 -2.55 -16.95 -14.99
N ARG A 423 -2.68 -15.64 -15.08
CA ARG A 423 -1.87 -14.67 -14.32
C ARG A 423 -2.17 -14.74 -12.83
N LEU A 424 -1.11 -14.51 -12.03
CA LEU A 424 -1.23 -14.19 -10.61
C LEU A 424 -1.54 -12.71 -10.37
N TRP A 425 -1.35 -11.87 -11.37
CA TRP A 425 -1.56 -10.43 -11.31
C TRP A 425 -2.51 -9.96 -12.41
N ASN A 426 -3.66 -9.41 -12.02
CA ASN A 426 -4.63 -8.83 -12.93
C ASN A 426 -5.07 -7.46 -12.37
N ASN A 427 -5.30 -6.50 -13.24
CA ASN A 427 -5.69 -5.14 -12.84
C ASN A 427 -4.79 -4.55 -11.74
N LYS A 428 -3.48 -4.77 -11.84
CA LYS A 428 -2.43 -4.37 -10.86
C LYS A 428 -2.58 -4.98 -9.46
N GLN A 429 -3.46 -5.94 -9.25
CA GLN A 429 -3.69 -6.62 -7.98
C GLN A 429 -3.40 -8.11 -8.08
N VAL A 430 -3.01 -8.71 -6.95
CA VAL A 430 -2.79 -10.16 -6.86
C VAL A 430 -4.12 -10.90 -7.00
N CYS A 431 -4.09 -12.02 -7.71
CA CYS A 431 -5.22 -12.94 -7.79
C CYS A 431 -5.30 -13.76 -6.49
N TYR A 432 -6.07 -13.29 -5.52
CA TYR A 432 -6.23 -13.94 -4.21
C TYR A 432 -7.01 -15.27 -4.27
N SER A 433 -7.66 -15.58 -5.39
CA SER A 433 -8.35 -16.86 -5.60
C SER A 433 -7.42 -17.98 -6.06
N LYS A 434 -6.18 -17.66 -6.47
CA LYS A 434 -5.21 -18.66 -6.95
C LYS A 434 -4.46 -19.30 -5.79
N PRO A 435 -4.48 -20.66 -5.65
CA PRO A 435 -3.70 -21.35 -4.61
C PRO A 435 -2.19 -21.07 -4.72
N GLU A 436 -1.68 -20.91 -5.92
CA GLU A 436 -0.26 -20.61 -6.16
C GLU A 436 0.17 -19.26 -5.57
N ALA A 437 -0.73 -18.28 -5.52
CA ALA A 437 -0.44 -17.00 -4.87
C ALA A 437 -0.27 -17.18 -3.35
N VAL A 438 -1.04 -18.06 -2.73
CA VAL A 438 -0.90 -18.43 -1.31
C VAL A 438 0.45 -19.12 -1.06
N GLU A 439 0.81 -20.11 -1.90
CA GLU A 439 2.09 -20.83 -1.78
C GLU A 439 3.28 -19.87 -1.86
N LEU A 440 3.30 -19.02 -2.88
CA LEU A 440 4.38 -18.06 -3.11
C LEU A 440 4.48 -17.02 -2.00
N ALA A 441 3.33 -16.55 -1.48
CA ALA A 441 3.32 -15.63 -0.35
C ALA A 441 3.91 -16.29 0.90
N ALA A 442 3.47 -17.51 1.22
CA ALA A 442 3.99 -18.25 2.36
C ALA A 442 5.49 -18.57 2.21
N GLU A 443 5.94 -19.02 1.02
CA GLU A 443 7.35 -19.27 0.72
C GLU A 443 8.20 -18.01 0.88
N THR A 444 7.75 -16.87 0.36
CA THR A 444 8.47 -15.60 0.48
C THR A 444 8.58 -15.18 1.94
N LEU A 445 7.49 -15.26 2.72
CA LEU A 445 7.49 -14.89 4.13
C LEU A 445 8.43 -15.79 4.94
N THR A 446 8.35 -17.10 4.76
CA THR A 446 9.16 -18.07 5.52
C THR A 446 10.63 -18.01 5.15
N SER A 447 10.96 -17.82 3.89
CA SER A 447 12.37 -17.78 3.44
C SER A 447 13.07 -16.46 3.75
N LYS A 448 12.36 -15.32 3.72
CA LYS A 448 12.99 -14.00 3.80
C LYS A 448 12.71 -13.25 5.09
N TYR A 449 11.54 -13.43 5.71
CA TYR A 449 11.09 -12.54 6.79
C TYR A 449 10.96 -13.22 8.14
N ILE A 450 10.32 -14.37 8.25
CA ILE A 450 9.99 -15.00 9.54
C ILE A 450 11.20 -15.22 10.43
N ASN A 451 12.32 -15.68 9.87
CA ASN A 451 13.54 -15.96 10.65
C ASN A 451 14.21 -14.70 11.20
N VAL A 452 14.11 -13.59 10.47
CA VAL A 452 14.78 -12.32 10.80
C VAL A 452 13.84 -11.28 11.43
N ALA A 453 12.54 -11.57 11.50
CA ALA A 453 11.56 -10.67 12.08
C ALA A 453 11.86 -10.36 13.55
N ASN A 454 12.00 -9.10 13.88
CA ASN A 454 12.15 -8.58 15.24
C ASN A 454 10.88 -7.94 15.75
N GLY A 455 10.09 -7.31 14.87
CA GLY A 455 8.77 -6.76 15.18
C GLY A 455 7.65 -7.79 14.99
N PRO A 456 6.47 -7.53 15.59
CA PRO A 456 5.34 -8.45 15.56
C PRO A 456 4.55 -8.45 14.24
N TYR A 457 4.72 -7.46 13.37
CA TYR A 457 3.88 -7.27 12.21
C TYR A 457 4.62 -7.55 10.90
N LEU A 458 3.90 -8.16 9.95
CA LEU A 458 4.31 -8.32 8.56
C LEU A 458 3.13 -7.87 7.68
N MET A 459 3.27 -6.73 7.02
CA MET A 459 2.19 -6.19 6.19
C MET A 459 2.19 -6.81 4.80
N LEU A 460 1.05 -7.32 4.39
CA LEU A 460 0.76 -7.83 3.05
C LEU A 460 -0.23 -6.85 2.39
N GLY A 461 0.27 -5.64 2.15
CA GLY A 461 -0.54 -4.54 1.64
C GLY A 461 -0.77 -4.63 0.14
N VAL A 462 -2.02 -4.42 -0.28
CA VAL A 462 -2.42 -4.32 -1.70
C VAL A 462 -1.63 -3.23 -2.41
N THR A 463 -1.53 -3.31 -3.75
CA THR A 463 -0.89 -2.24 -4.52
C THR A 463 -1.70 -0.95 -4.48
N ASP A 464 -1.01 0.17 -4.66
CA ASP A 464 -1.66 1.47 -4.76
C ASP A 464 -2.57 1.53 -6.00
N GLY A 465 -3.79 1.98 -5.80
CA GLY A 465 -4.79 2.14 -6.84
C GLY A 465 -6.14 1.50 -6.51
N VAL A 466 -7.12 1.85 -7.32
CA VAL A 466 -8.48 1.32 -7.25
C VAL A 466 -8.61 0.00 -8.01
N GLY A 467 -9.56 -0.84 -7.59
CA GLY A 467 -9.88 -2.10 -8.22
C GLY A 467 -9.30 -3.31 -7.49
N SER A 468 -9.80 -4.48 -7.87
CA SER A 468 -9.35 -5.80 -7.42
C SER A 468 -8.97 -6.62 -8.65
N CYS A 469 -8.47 -7.85 -8.46
CA CYS A 469 -8.26 -8.79 -9.55
C CYS A 469 -9.61 -9.02 -10.30
N ASP A 470 -9.59 -8.90 -11.61
CA ASP A 470 -10.78 -8.94 -12.46
C ASP A 470 -10.99 -10.28 -13.20
N CYS A 471 -10.28 -11.35 -12.79
CA CYS A 471 -10.52 -12.70 -13.32
C CYS A 471 -11.85 -13.27 -12.81
N ASP A 472 -12.40 -14.23 -13.56
CA ASP A 472 -13.71 -14.81 -13.25
C ASP A 472 -13.79 -15.45 -11.87
N GLU A 473 -12.71 -16.13 -11.43
CA GLU A 473 -12.66 -16.75 -10.11
C GLU A 473 -12.71 -15.71 -8.97
N CYS A 474 -11.98 -14.59 -9.12
CA CYS A 474 -12.03 -13.52 -8.13
C CYS A 474 -13.40 -12.83 -8.13
N LYS A 475 -14.00 -12.57 -9.30
CA LYS A 475 -15.34 -11.97 -9.37
C LYS A 475 -16.41 -12.87 -8.76
N ALA A 476 -16.36 -14.18 -9.02
CA ALA A 476 -17.26 -15.14 -8.39
C ALA A 476 -17.04 -15.22 -6.86
N ALA A 477 -15.78 -15.16 -6.41
CA ALA A 477 -15.43 -15.17 -5.00
C ALA A 477 -15.88 -13.88 -4.29
N GLU A 478 -15.74 -12.70 -4.90
CA GLU A 478 -16.23 -11.43 -4.36
C GLU A 478 -17.73 -11.47 -4.07
N LEU A 479 -18.53 -12.00 -5.03
CA LEU A 479 -19.97 -12.15 -4.83
C LEU A 479 -20.32 -13.10 -3.67
N LYS A 480 -19.50 -14.13 -3.46
CA LYS A 480 -19.74 -15.14 -2.42
C LYS A 480 -19.28 -14.69 -1.04
N TYR A 481 -18.18 -13.97 -0.96
CA TYR A 481 -17.45 -13.70 0.29
C TYR A 481 -17.52 -12.24 0.73
N GLY A 482 -18.48 -11.47 0.24
CA GLY A 482 -18.72 -10.10 0.70
C GLY A 482 -17.70 -9.08 0.18
N GLY A 483 -17.33 -9.20 -1.12
CA GLY A 483 -16.45 -8.24 -1.77
C GLY A 483 -14.98 -8.65 -1.84
N ALA A 484 -14.15 -7.76 -2.38
CA ALA A 484 -12.71 -7.99 -2.54
C ALA A 484 -12.00 -8.23 -1.21
N SER A 485 -12.44 -7.58 -0.15
CA SER A 485 -11.91 -7.75 1.21
C SER A 485 -12.14 -9.16 1.75
N GLY A 486 -13.30 -9.77 1.49
CA GLY A 486 -13.56 -11.15 1.90
C GLY A 486 -12.65 -12.15 1.19
N VAL A 487 -12.39 -11.93 -0.12
CA VAL A 487 -11.43 -12.76 -0.87
C VAL A 487 -10.01 -12.56 -0.32
N GLN A 488 -9.64 -11.33 0.02
CA GLN A 488 -8.36 -11.01 0.66
C GLN A 488 -8.23 -11.71 2.02
N MET A 489 -9.25 -11.67 2.88
CA MET A 489 -9.19 -12.31 4.21
C MET A 489 -8.97 -13.82 4.09
N ARG A 490 -9.65 -14.49 3.17
CA ARG A 490 -9.42 -15.92 2.91
C ARG A 490 -7.99 -16.22 2.47
N PHE A 491 -7.44 -15.39 1.59
CA PHE A 491 -6.03 -15.49 1.20
C PHE A 491 -5.11 -15.30 2.41
N MET A 492 -5.33 -14.26 3.23
CA MET A 492 -4.53 -13.97 4.41
C MET A 492 -4.57 -15.11 5.42
N ASN A 493 -5.74 -15.68 5.67
CA ASN A 493 -5.90 -16.84 6.57
C ASN A 493 -5.11 -18.06 6.06
N ALA A 494 -5.23 -18.37 4.78
CA ALA A 494 -4.50 -19.49 4.17
C ALA A 494 -2.98 -19.30 4.22
N VAL A 495 -2.49 -18.09 4.00
CA VAL A 495 -1.06 -17.76 4.15
C VAL A 495 -0.63 -17.90 5.62
N ALA A 496 -1.44 -17.41 6.56
CA ALA A 496 -1.15 -17.50 7.99
C ALA A 496 -1.02 -18.95 8.47
N GLU A 497 -1.93 -19.84 8.02
CA GLU A 497 -1.87 -21.27 8.33
C GLU A 497 -0.56 -21.92 7.84
N LYS A 498 -0.14 -21.60 6.62
CA LYS A 498 1.11 -22.15 6.06
C LYS A 498 2.35 -21.64 6.78
N VAL A 499 2.37 -20.34 7.10
CA VAL A 499 3.47 -19.74 7.87
C VAL A 499 3.54 -20.34 9.27
N GLU A 500 2.40 -20.54 9.93
CA GLU A 500 2.34 -21.16 11.26
C GLU A 500 2.82 -22.63 11.24
N ALA A 501 2.41 -23.40 10.23
CA ALA A 501 2.92 -24.76 10.03
C ALA A 501 4.44 -24.81 9.88
N TYR A 502 5.00 -23.93 9.04
CA TYR A 502 6.45 -23.79 8.89
C TYR A 502 7.14 -23.42 10.22
N MET A 503 6.58 -22.47 10.97
CA MET A 503 7.14 -22.08 12.27
C MET A 503 7.12 -23.24 13.27
N ALA A 504 6.05 -24.03 13.30
CA ALA A 504 5.94 -25.22 14.14
C ALA A 504 6.98 -26.28 13.77
N GLU A 505 7.14 -26.60 12.48
CA GLU A 505 8.13 -27.55 11.96
C GLU A 505 9.58 -27.14 12.28
N ASN A 506 9.86 -25.82 12.29
CA ASN A 506 11.20 -25.27 12.54
C ASN A 506 11.41 -24.80 13.99
N ASN A 507 10.50 -25.09 14.91
CA ASN A 507 10.53 -24.68 16.32
C ASN A 507 10.70 -23.17 16.54
N ILE A 508 10.14 -22.34 15.66
CA ILE A 508 10.20 -20.89 15.77
C ILE A 508 9.11 -20.42 16.75
N LYS A 509 9.52 -19.73 17.82
CA LYS A 509 8.65 -19.23 18.90
C LYS A 509 8.53 -17.70 18.80
N LYS A 510 7.67 -17.23 17.89
CA LYS A 510 7.37 -15.81 17.68
C LYS A 510 5.86 -15.64 17.57
N ASN A 511 5.35 -14.50 18.02
CA ASN A 511 3.98 -14.08 17.75
C ASN A 511 4.02 -13.09 16.60
N ILE A 512 3.38 -13.44 15.49
CA ILE A 512 3.37 -12.64 14.25
C ILE A 512 1.91 -12.32 13.88
N VAL A 513 1.69 -11.11 13.45
CA VAL A 513 0.42 -10.66 12.85
C VAL A 513 0.68 -10.33 11.39
N LEU A 514 0.06 -11.07 10.49
CA LEU A 514 0.02 -10.74 9.07
C LEU A 514 -1.05 -9.66 8.87
N VAL A 515 -0.65 -8.48 8.45
CA VAL A 515 -1.54 -7.31 8.36
C VAL A 515 -2.04 -7.13 6.94
N ALA A 516 -3.33 -7.24 6.73
CA ALA A 516 -4.00 -6.88 5.49
C ALA A 516 -4.24 -5.38 5.42
N PHE A 517 -4.15 -4.80 4.23
CA PHE A 517 -4.41 -3.39 4.02
C PHE A 517 -5.82 -3.20 3.47
N ALA A 518 -6.76 -2.76 4.33
CA ALA A 518 -8.14 -2.47 3.95
C ALA A 518 -8.22 -1.08 3.30
N TYR A 519 -7.93 -1.02 1.99
CA TYR A 519 -7.71 0.18 1.20
C TYR A 519 -8.50 0.14 -0.10
N TYR A 520 -9.13 1.22 -0.49
CA TYR A 520 -9.99 1.34 -1.67
C TYR A 520 -10.98 0.17 -1.83
N SER A 521 -10.83 -0.67 -2.86
CA SER A 521 -11.74 -1.79 -3.14
C SER A 521 -11.75 -2.87 -2.06
N TYR A 522 -10.77 -2.88 -1.16
CA TYR A 522 -10.66 -3.82 -0.04
C TYR A 522 -11.06 -3.19 1.30
N ARG A 523 -11.58 -1.95 1.31
CA ARG A 523 -11.87 -1.20 2.53
C ARG A 523 -13.12 -1.69 3.24
N GLU A 524 -14.17 -1.99 2.50
CA GLU A 524 -15.44 -2.45 3.04
C GLU A 524 -15.29 -3.83 3.72
N PRO A 525 -15.76 -4.00 4.98
CA PRO A 525 -15.67 -5.26 5.69
C PRO A 525 -16.60 -6.32 5.08
N PRO A 526 -16.20 -7.60 5.06
CA PRO A 526 -17.03 -8.70 4.53
C PRO A 526 -18.08 -9.16 5.54
N VAL A 527 -19.00 -8.27 5.90
CA VAL A 527 -20.04 -8.51 6.93
C VAL A 527 -21.44 -8.21 6.41
N THR A 528 -22.45 -8.77 7.09
CA THR A 528 -23.85 -8.40 6.94
C THR A 528 -24.41 -7.90 8.28
N LEU A 529 -25.48 -7.11 8.22
CA LEU A 529 -26.17 -6.64 9.42
C LEU A 529 -27.34 -7.58 9.74
N GLU A 530 -27.21 -8.38 10.80
CA GLU A 530 -28.24 -9.28 11.28
C GLU A 530 -28.72 -8.88 12.68
N ASN A 531 -30.01 -8.59 12.80
CA ASN A 531 -30.62 -8.17 14.08
C ASN A 531 -29.88 -6.99 14.76
N GLY A 532 -29.35 -6.06 13.97
CA GLY A 532 -28.60 -4.88 14.46
C GLY A 532 -27.17 -5.18 14.87
N LYS A 533 -26.62 -6.35 14.54
CA LYS A 533 -25.21 -6.72 14.75
C LYS A 533 -24.54 -7.07 13.44
N TYR A 534 -23.30 -6.64 13.27
CA TYR A 534 -22.47 -7.09 12.17
C TYR A 534 -22.02 -8.53 12.40
N VAL A 535 -22.19 -9.36 11.38
CA VAL A 535 -21.72 -10.74 11.34
C VAL A 535 -20.98 -11.00 10.05
N ALA A 536 -19.95 -11.84 10.06
CA ALA A 536 -19.21 -12.20 8.85
C ALA A 536 -20.14 -12.90 7.85
N VAL A 537 -20.00 -12.61 6.55
CA VAL A 537 -20.77 -13.25 5.49
C VAL A 537 -20.49 -14.75 5.37
N ASP A 538 -19.30 -15.18 5.81
CA ASP A 538 -18.84 -16.57 5.83
C ASP A 538 -17.75 -16.70 6.90
N GLU A 539 -17.66 -17.85 7.59
CA GLU A 539 -16.65 -18.06 8.63
C GLU A 539 -15.20 -17.93 8.10
N SER A 540 -14.98 -18.30 6.84
CA SER A 540 -13.63 -18.23 6.23
C SER A 540 -13.09 -16.82 6.01
N VAL A 541 -13.93 -15.77 6.09
CA VAL A 541 -13.49 -14.38 5.97
C VAL A 541 -13.16 -13.73 7.32
N ILE A 542 -13.41 -14.42 8.44
CA ILE A 542 -13.02 -13.96 9.78
C ILE A 542 -11.49 -14.02 9.86
N PRO A 543 -10.80 -12.90 10.14
CA PRO A 543 -9.36 -12.91 10.32
C PRO A 543 -8.92 -13.87 11.41
N LYS A 544 -7.94 -14.73 11.12
CA LYS A 544 -7.41 -15.70 12.08
C LYS A 544 -6.88 -15.00 13.34
N SER A 545 -7.43 -15.33 14.50
CA SER A 545 -7.12 -14.70 15.78
C SER A 545 -6.38 -15.60 16.79
N ASP A 546 -6.25 -16.88 16.49
CA ASP A 546 -5.60 -17.89 17.33
C ASP A 546 -4.20 -18.25 16.84
N GLY A 547 -3.44 -18.95 17.67
CA GLY A 547 -2.10 -19.44 17.34
C GLY A 547 -1.00 -18.38 17.38
N GLN A 548 0.17 -18.75 16.86
CA GLN A 548 1.36 -17.88 16.80
C GLN A 548 1.32 -16.91 15.62
N VAL A 549 0.57 -17.24 14.56
CA VAL A 549 0.40 -16.39 13.39
C VAL A 549 -1.06 -15.99 13.27
N LYS A 550 -1.31 -14.72 13.50
CA LYS A 550 -2.64 -14.11 13.44
C LYS A 550 -2.78 -13.25 12.19
N VAL A 551 -4.02 -12.89 11.86
CA VAL A 551 -4.33 -11.92 10.80
C VAL A 551 -4.91 -10.66 11.43
N GLY A 552 -4.39 -9.51 11.03
CA GLY A 552 -4.88 -8.19 11.40
C GLY A 552 -5.29 -7.39 10.18
N VAL A 553 -6.01 -6.31 10.41
CA VAL A 553 -6.52 -5.41 9.37
C VAL A 553 -6.07 -3.99 9.65
N MET A 554 -5.37 -3.37 8.71
CA MET A 554 -5.06 -1.95 8.71
C MET A 554 -6.12 -1.21 7.88
N TYR A 555 -7.06 -0.59 8.56
CA TYR A 555 -8.12 0.19 7.93
C TYR A 555 -7.62 1.58 7.54
N THR A 556 -7.90 2.03 6.30
CA THR A 556 -7.29 3.21 5.70
C THR A 556 -8.33 4.15 5.11
N PRO A 557 -8.96 5.01 5.94
CA PRO A 557 -10.02 5.93 5.51
C PRO A 557 -9.46 7.18 4.81
N ILE A 558 -8.92 7.04 3.60
CA ILE A 558 -8.32 8.16 2.85
C ILE A 558 -9.31 9.30 2.57
N GLU A 559 -10.62 8.99 2.47
CA GLU A 559 -11.68 9.96 2.22
C GLU A 559 -12.27 10.58 3.50
N ALA A 560 -11.71 10.29 4.67
CA ALA A 560 -12.21 10.80 5.94
C ALA A 560 -12.28 12.34 5.95
N CYS A 561 -13.32 12.86 6.56
CA CYS A 561 -13.45 14.28 6.86
C CYS A 561 -12.80 14.58 8.21
N TYR A 562 -11.71 15.31 8.20
CA TYR A 562 -10.97 15.66 9.43
C TYR A 562 -11.54 16.86 10.20
N THR A 563 -12.63 17.48 9.71
CA THR A 563 -13.33 18.55 10.42
C THR A 563 -14.48 18.06 11.29
N HIS A 564 -14.82 16.77 11.18
CA HIS A 564 -15.87 16.13 11.97
C HIS A 564 -15.32 14.88 12.65
N PRO A 565 -15.90 14.42 13.76
CA PRO A 565 -15.51 13.18 14.40
C PRO A 565 -15.57 12.00 13.42
N ILE A 566 -14.60 11.09 13.49
CA ILE A 566 -14.59 9.91 12.63
C ILE A 566 -15.73 8.93 12.97
N THR A 567 -16.28 9.06 14.17
CA THR A 567 -17.42 8.29 14.68
C THR A 567 -18.78 8.95 14.41
N ASP A 568 -18.78 9.98 13.55
CA ASP A 568 -20.04 10.68 13.18
C ASP A 568 -21.03 9.67 12.58
N ASP A 569 -22.28 9.73 13.02
CA ASP A 569 -23.35 8.82 12.63
C ASP A 569 -24.15 9.29 11.39
N GLY A 570 -23.67 10.35 10.74
CA GLY A 570 -24.31 10.96 9.58
C GLY A 570 -25.16 12.19 9.91
N GLU A 571 -25.27 12.61 11.17
CA GLU A 571 -26.00 13.84 11.51
C GLU A 571 -25.27 15.08 10.97
N THR A 572 -23.94 15.08 10.96
CA THR A 572 -23.14 16.21 10.51
C THR A 572 -22.20 15.89 9.35
N CYS A 573 -21.89 14.61 9.09
CA CYS A 573 -20.93 14.21 8.06
C CYS A 573 -21.22 12.85 7.44
N ASP A 574 -21.82 12.82 6.26
CA ASP A 574 -22.12 11.59 5.51
C ASP A 574 -20.87 10.74 5.20
N LYS A 575 -19.72 11.38 4.99
CA LYS A 575 -18.47 10.67 4.72
C LYS A 575 -18.00 9.85 5.92
N ASN A 576 -18.01 10.46 7.10
CA ASN A 576 -17.56 9.79 8.31
C ASN A 576 -18.58 8.75 8.79
N ALA A 577 -19.87 8.93 8.49
CA ALA A 577 -20.87 7.89 8.77
C ALA A 577 -20.54 6.56 8.08
N ILE A 578 -20.15 6.58 6.81
CA ILE A 578 -19.72 5.37 6.08
C ILE A 578 -18.50 4.75 6.75
N ILE A 579 -17.50 5.58 7.10
CA ILE A 579 -16.27 5.15 7.74
C ILE A 579 -16.56 4.52 9.11
N ALA A 580 -17.43 5.15 9.90
CA ALA A 580 -17.84 4.64 11.21
C ALA A 580 -18.51 3.25 11.10
N GLU A 581 -19.38 3.05 10.10
CA GLU A 581 -20.04 1.76 9.87
C GLU A 581 -19.02 0.69 9.39
N GLU A 582 -18.11 1.04 8.49
CA GLU A 582 -17.04 0.12 8.07
C GLU A 582 -16.13 -0.29 9.24
N MET A 583 -15.75 0.66 10.09
CA MET A 583 -14.96 0.37 11.30
C MET A 583 -15.70 -0.55 12.28
N LYS A 584 -17.00 -0.33 12.50
CA LYS A 584 -17.84 -1.20 13.32
C LYS A 584 -17.91 -2.62 12.72
N GLY A 585 -18.03 -2.71 11.40
CA GLY A 585 -18.04 -3.99 10.69
C GLY A 585 -16.73 -4.75 10.86
N TRP A 586 -15.58 -4.09 10.68
CA TRP A 586 -14.28 -4.71 10.92
C TRP A 586 -14.09 -5.11 12.38
N ALA A 587 -14.41 -4.22 13.33
CA ALA A 587 -14.31 -4.52 14.77
C ALA A 587 -15.21 -5.68 15.22
N ALA A 588 -16.25 -6.00 14.47
CA ALA A 588 -17.11 -7.15 14.78
C ALA A 588 -16.48 -8.50 14.42
N ILE A 589 -15.47 -8.53 13.55
CA ILE A 589 -14.87 -9.78 13.05
C ILE A 589 -13.36 -9.91 13.31
N THR A 590 -12.71 -8.89 13.88
CA THR A 590 -11.29 -8.98 14.27
C THR A 590 -10.97 -8.15 15.51
N ASP A 591 -10.15 -8.72 16.40
CA ASP A 591 -9.53 -8.02 17.54
C ASP A 591 -8.22 -7.31 17.17
N ASN A 592 -7.68 -7.57 15.96
CA ASN A 592 -6.44 -6.98 15.45
C ASN A 592 -6.77 -5.91 14.40
N LEU A 593 -7.60 -4.94 14.77
CA LEU A 593 -7.94 -3.80 13.92
C LEU A 593 -6.96 -2.64 14.19
N MET A 594 -6.33 -2.17 13.14
CA MET A 594 -5.45 -1.00 13.13
C MET A 594 -6.03 0.06 12.21
N MET A 595 -5.67 1.31 12.42
CA MET A 595 -6.10 2.41 11.57
C MET A 595 -4.89 3.18 11.05
N TYR A 596 -4.84 3.37 9.73
CA TYR A 596 -3.91 4.28 9.09
C TYR A 596 -4.61 5.64 8.91
N SER A 597 -4.24 6.62 9.73
CA SER A 597 -4.80 7.97 9.66
C SER A 597 -3.95 8.85 8.74
N TYR A 598 -4.62 9.55 7.84
CA TYR A 598 -3.97 10.49 6.93
C TYR A 598 -3.91 11.87 7.58
N GLY A 599 -2.73 12.27 8.06
CA GLY A 599 -2.51 13.61 8.65
C GLY A 599 -2.44 14.74 7.63
N THR A 600 -2.48 14.44 6.33
CA THR A 600 -2.33 15.42 5.25
C THR A 600 -3.40 15.22 4.18
N ASN A 601 -4.01 16.31 3.72
CA ASN A 601 -4.90 16.28 2.58
C ASN A 601 -4.08 16.31 1.27
N PHE A 602 -3.87 15.16 0.65
CA PHE A 602 -3.09 15.01 -0.58
C PHE A 602 -3.67 15.77 -1.79
N GLN A 603 -4.97 16.09 -1.78
CA GLN A 603 -5.60 16.87 -2.86
C GLN A 603 -5.33 18.37 -2.72
N ALA A 604 -5.15 18.86 -1.53
CA ALA A 604 -5.01 20.28 -1.27
C ALA A 604 -3.59 20.70 -0.84
N TYR A 605 -2.78 19.80 -0.27
CA TYR A 605 -1.47 20.09 0.32
C TYR A 605 -1.46 21.34 1.21
N LYS A 606 -2.60 21.60 1.85
CA LYS A 606 -2.79 22.74 2.77
C LYS A 606 -3.17 22.19 4.14
N TYR A 607 -2.42 22.63 5.11
CA TYR A 607 -2.65 22.35 6.52
C TYR A 607 -3.67 23.31 7.10
#